data_5faa43d1e802cb48a94ee1f32394910c
#
_entry.id   5faa43d1e802cb48a94ee1f32394910c
#
_cell.length_a   1.000
_cell.length_b   1.000
_cell.length_c   1.000
_cell.angle_alpha   90.00
_cell.angle_beta   90.00
_cell.angle_gamma   90.00
#
_symmetry.space_group_name_H-M   'P 1'
#
loop_
_entity.id
_entity.type
_entity.pdbx_description
1 polymer ?
#
loop_
_entity_poly.entity_id
_entity_poly.type
_entity_poly.pdbx_seq_one_letter_code
_entity_poly.pdbx_strand_id
1 'polypeptide(L)'
;MHDSLSTPLSRRQTLASLGAGAATLALSGCAGQSASVAAPASPAPPTVGYPEVSLLDDIAERLLAHSPEGATALGIDTGARAAMRGKLSDRSAAGQQALADTLKYDLERVRLVGRSGLDHKTRTSLAVVESAYGVALDGFALPYGDVAVGGWRNTPYVVIQNVGAYIDVPRLLTSDQPIKTSADAEAYLARLGAFAGVLDGETERLKAAGGQGMVAPAFLIDKALPQIEATLADASRGGSLSDTLATKARAAGLAGDWGARAAAIARGPVRAALERQIAELKAQRPRATMDAGMWARPGGDAWYAWGLRASTTTRMTPDEVHAMGREELADLHGQMDPILKKLGYTKGSVGERMNALASDPRYKFPDNDAGRAEITAYIQTWLGKIRAELPRAFRTLVKGNVEVKRLPLAEEPGAPAAYGGAGSIDGSIPGKFWINLRTTELHSKYSLPDLTMHEAIPGHVWQGEYANQMPLIRTMLAFNAYSEGWALYAEQLADELGLYDDFEVGRLGYLQSLAFRACRLVVDTGLHAKRWTREQGVEFFVQENGSNPLEVASEVDRYCSWAGQACGYKVGHSEIVRQRGLAQATLGPKYDLRDFNNVVVEGGNVPLDVLAQNVDAYVAGAKG
;
A
#
# COMPACT_ATOMS: atom_id res chain seq x y z
N MET A 1 -11.86 32.84 49.67
CA MET A 1 -11.52 33.76 48.60
C MET A 1 -11.16 32.92 47.40
N HIS A 2 -11.98 32.98 46.37
CA HIS A 2 -11.87 32.20 45.13
C HIS A 2 -10.74 32.73 44.28
N ASP A 3 -9.94 31.86 43.73
CA ASP A 3 -9.21 32.12 42.51
C ASP A 3 -9.38 30.91 41.59
N SER A 4 -10.07 31.21 40.50
CA SER A 4 -10.38 30.32 39.41
C SER A 4 -9.20 30.26 38.47
N LEU A 5 -8.56 29.10 38.34
CA LEU A 5 -7.60 28.79 37.32
C LEU A 5 -8.31 28.36 36.03
N SER A 6 -8.33 29.24 35.05
CA SER A 6 -8.75 28.96 33.68
C SER A 6 -7.67 28.15 32.96
N THR A 7 -7.99 26.92 32.62
CA THR A 7 -7.20 26.08 31.73
C THR A 7 -7.32 26.58 30.28
N PRO A 8 -6.23 26.72 29.51
CA PRO A 8 -6.32 27.08 28.10
C PRO A 8 -6.76 25.86 27.27
N LEU A 9 -7.83 26.04 26.52
CA LEU A 9 -8.32 25.11 25.52
C LEU A 9 -7.26 24.91 24.41
N SER A 10 -6.96 23.65 24.10
CA SER A 10 -5.99 23.29 23.06
C SER A 10 -6.52 23.71 21.67
N ARG A 11 -5.62 24.13 20.79
CA ARG A 11 -5.87 24.61 19.41
C ARG A 11 -6.56 23.59 18.46
N ARG A 12 -7.00 22.44 18.95
CA ARG A 12 -7.71 21.42 18.18
C ARG A 12 -9.13 21.80 17.70
N GLN A 13 -9.66 22.95 18.11
CA GLN A 13 -11.06 23.35 17.80
C GLN A 13 -11.20 24.44 16.74
N THR A 14 -10.12 24.94 16.10
CA THR A 14 -10.16 26.13 15.23
C THR A 14 -10.15 25.85 13.73
N LEU A 15 -10.29 24.63 13.26
CA LEU A 15 -10.29 24.27 11.82
C LEU A 15 -11.67 23.99 11.20
N ALA A 16 -12.74 24.37 11.88
CA ALA A 16 -14.11 24.09 11.40
C ALA A 16 -14.88 25.31 10.85
N SER A 17 -14.26 26.46 10.61
CA SER A 17 -15.00 27.61 10.08
C SER A 17 -14.14 28.56 9.25
N LEU A 18 -14.01 28.28 7.95
CA LEU A 18 -13.71 29.28 6.92
C LEU A 18 -14.17 28.74 5.56
N GLY A 19 -15.39 29.12 5.19
CA GLY A 19 -15.95 28.87 3.85
C GLY A 19 -17.25 29.64 3.69
N ALA A 20 -17.17 30.89 3.27
CA ALA A 20 -18.13 31.57 2.41
C ALA A 20 -17.99 33.10 2.55
N GLY A 21 -17.52 33.74 1.51
CA GLY A 21 -17.49 35.19 1.40
C GLY A 21 -17.24 35.57 -0.06
N ALA A 22 -18.24 35.44 -0.92
CA ALA A 22 -18.21 35.99 -2.27
C ALA A 22 -18.68 37.44 -2.21
N ALA A 23 -17.77 38.39 -2.49
CA ALA A 23 -18.11 39.78 -2.69
C ALA A 23 -18.50 40.04 -4.13
N THR A 24 -19.75 40.44 -4.33
CA THR A 24 -20.30 40.98 -5.59
C THR A 24 -19.83 42.42 -5.79
N LEU A 25 -19.13 42.70 -6.87
CA LEU A 25 -18.93 44.06 -7.40
C LEU A 25 -19.87 44.24 -8.61
N ALA A 26 -20.82 45.13 -8.45
CA ALA A 26 -21.70 45.62 -9.51
C ALA A 26 -20.99 46.69 -10.33
N LEU A 27 -20.94 46.51 -11.66
CA LEU A 27 -20.67 47.59 -12.62
C LEU A 27 -21.84 47.69 -13.55
N SER A 28 -22.51 48.84 -13.48
CA SER A 28 -23.58 49.27 -14.38
C SER A 28 -22.98 49.74 -15.71
N GLY A 29 -23.56 49.30 -16.82
CA GLY A 29 -23.22 49.78 -18.15
C GLY A 29 -24.28 49.40 -19.17
N CYS A 30 -24.84 50.37 -19.84
CA CYS A 30 -26.06 50.46 -20.66
C CYS A 30 -26.27 49.46 -21.79
N ALA A 31 -27.51 49.09 -21.88
CA ALA A 31 -28.42 48.76 -23.00
C ALA A 31 -27.86 48.55 -24.42
N GLY A 32 -28.15 47.35 -24.93
CA GLY A 32 -28.24 46.99 -26.34
C GLY A 32 -29.10 45.75 -26.45
N GLN A 33 -30.36 45.89 -26.83
CA GLN A 33 -31.28 44.75 -27.09
C GLN A 33 -30.85 44.03 -28.37
N SER A 34 -30.40 42.78 -28.23
CA SER A 34 -30.36 41.83 -29.33
C SER A 34 -31.15 40.61 -28.88
N ALA A 35 -32.27 40.33 -29.56
CA ALA A 35 -33.08 39.16 -29.31
C ALA A 35 -32.27 37.89 -29.65
N SER A 36 -31.87 37.17 -28.63
CA SER A 36 -31.27 35.84 -28.74
C SER A 36 -32.40 34.81 -28.84
N VAL A 37 -32.56 34.20 -30.01
CA VAL A 37 -33.36 32.99 -30.18
C VAL A 37 -32.74 31.87 -29.37
N ALA A 38 -33.43 31.42 -28.33
CA ALA A 38 -33.00 30.29 -27.53
C ALA A 38 -32.97 29.03 -28.41
N ALA A 39 -31.80 28.44 -28.57
CA ALA A 39 -31.66 27.12 -29.16
C ALA A 39 -32.42 26.10 -28.29
N PRO A 40 -33.14 25.14 -28.90
CA PRO A 40 -33.86 24.13 -28.14
C PRO A 40 -32.84 23.33 -27.28
N ALA A 41 -33.16 23.19 -26.00
CA ALA A 41 -32.40 22.35 -25.09
C ALA A 41 -32.34 20.92 -25.67
N SER A 42 -31.13 20.42 -25.86
CA SER A 42 -30.91 18.99 -26.20
C SER A 42 -31.63 18.14 -25.16
N PRO A 43 -32.41 17.13 -25.57
CA PRO A 43 -33.02 16.21 -24.62
C PRO A 43 -31.94 15.55 -23.80
N ALA A 44 -32.15 15.51 -22.47
CA ALA A 44 -31.30 14.73 -21.57
C ALA A 44 -31.20 13.28 -22.09
N PRO A 45 -30.02 12.68 -22.14
CA PRO A 45 -29.89 11.30 -22.57
C PRO A 45 -30.79 10.42 -21.69
N PRO A 46 -31.45 9.38 -22.26
CA PRO A 46 -32.31 8.51 -21.50
C PRO A 46 -31.47 7.88 -20.35
N THR A 47 -31.99 7.98 -19.13
CA THR A 47 -31.49 7.22 -17.98
C THR A 47 -31.75 5.74 -18.29
N VAL A 48 -30.76 5.07 -18.87
CA VAL A 48 -30.75 3.60 -19.00
C VAL A 48 -30.55 3.08 -17.61
N GLY A 49 -31.58 2.55 -16.97
CA GLY A 49 -31.50 1.87 -15.70
C GLY A 49 -30.71 0.58 -15.87
N TYR A 50 -29.39 0.64 -15.68
CA TYR A 50 -28.59 -0.56 -15.47
C TYR A 50 -28.87 -1.06 -14.05
N PRO A 51 -29.06 -2.36 -13.83
CA PRO A 51 -29.01 -2.90 -12.48
C PRO A 51 -27.59 -2.62 -11.93
N GLU A 52 -27.49 -1.86 -10.84
CA GLU A 52 -26.23 -1.29 -10.31
C GLU A 52 -25.18 -2.37 -10.00
N VAL A 53 -25.62 -3.56 -9.63
CA VAL A 53 -24.73 -4.71 -9.39
C VAL A 53 -24.06 -5.18 -10.68
N SER A 54 -24.79 -5.23 -11.80
CA SER A 54 -24.20 -5.63 -13.08
C SER A 54 -23.23 -4.59 -13.64
N LEU A 55 -23.41 -3.29 -13.32
CA LEU A 55 -22.46 -2.24 -13.68
C LEU A 55 -21.12 -2.45 -12.95
N LEU A 56 -21.13 -2.68 -11.64
CA LEU A 56 -19.92 -2.90 -10.84
C LEU A 56 -19.18 -4.16 -11.24
N ASP A 57 -19.90 -5.22 -11.61
CA ASP A 57 -19.31 -6.46 -12.11
C ASP A 57 -18.65 -6.24 -13.48
N ASP A 58 -19.30 -5.53 -14.40
CA ASP A 58 -18.72 -5.17 -15.70
C ASP A 58 -17.46 -4.30 -15.56
N ILE A 59 -17.48 -3.32 -14.66
CA ILE A 59 -16.31 -2.50 -14.33
C ILE A 59 -15.16 -3.36 -13.79
N ALA A 60 -15.46 -4.33 -12.92
CA ALA A 60 -14.46 -5.24 -12.38
C ALA A 60 -13.81 -6.10 -13.48
N GLU A 61 -14.61 -6.67 -14.38
CA GLU A 61 -14.10 -7.47 -15.51
C GLU A 61 -13.24 -6.63 -16.47
N ARG A 62 -13.65 -5.40 -16.75
CA ARG A 62 -12.90 -4.49 -17.62
C ARG A 62 -11.57 -4.09 -16.99
N LEU A 63 -11.54 -3.76 -15.68
CA LEU A 63 -10.30 -3.48 -14.96
C LEU A 63 -9.40 -4.71 -14.90
N LEU A 64 -9.97 -5.91 -14.63
CA LEU A 64 -9.24 -7.17 -14.54
C LEU A 64 -8.58 -7.54 -15.88
N ALA A 65 -9.19 -7.18 -17.01
CA ALA A 65 -8.60 -7.41 -18.33
C ALA A 65 -7.26 -6.68 -18.53
N HIS A 66 -7.03 -5.57 -17.82
CA HIS A 66 -5.74 -4.85 -17.82
C HIS A 66 -4.74 -5.40 -16.80
N SER A 67 -5.17 -6.28 -15.88
CA SER A 67 -4.32 -6.88 -14.85
C SER A 67 -4.56 -8.40 -14.75
N PRO A 68 -4.23 -9.17 -15.79
CA PRO A 68 -4.46 -10.61 -15.81
C PRO A 68 -3.66 -11.35 -14.72
N GLU A 69 -2.52 -10.82 -14.26
CA GLU A 69 -1.77 -11.30 -13.11
C GLU A 69 -2.59 -11.25 -11.82
N GLY A 70 -3.43 -10.20 -11.68
CA GLY A 70 -4.36 -10.05 -10.56
C GLY A 70 -5.37 -11.18 -10.50
N ALA A 71 -5.88 -11.65 -11.65
CA ALA A 71 -6.77 -12.81 -11.70
C ALA A 71 -6.09 -14.09 -11.17
N THR A 72 -4.80 -14.27 -11.46
CA THR A 72 -4.01 -15.41 -10.94
C THR A 72 -3.79 -15.27 -9.43
N ALA A 73 -3.41 -14.09 -8.96
CA ALA A 73 -3.20 -13.82 -7.53
C ALA A 73 -4.47 -14.06 -6.70
N LEU A 74 -5.65 -13.72 -7.25
CA LEU A 74 -6.95 -13.96 -6.62
C LEU A 74 -7.45 -15.41 -6.78
N GLY A 75 -6.79 -16.24 -7.61
CA GLY A 75 -7.21 -17.61 -7.89
C GLY A 75 -8.48 -17.71 -8.76
N ILE A 76 -8.84 -16.65 -9.48
CA ILE A 76 -10.07 -16.56 -10.28
C ILE A 76 -9.84 -16.65 -11.80
N ASP A 77 -8.62 -16.94 -12.24
CA ASP A 77 -8.24 -17.16 -13.64
C ASP A 77 -8.68 -18.55 -14.17
N THR A 78 -9.94 -18.89 -13.93
CA THR A 78 -10.58 -20.17 -14.27
C THR A 78 -11.89 -19.93 -15.04
N GLY A 79 -12.47 -20.98 -15.62
CA GLY A 79 -13.72 -20.86 -16.35
C GLY A 79 -13.64 -19.84 -17.49
N ALA A 80 -14.52 -18.86 -17.50
CA ALA A 80 -14.55 -17.79 -18.50
C ALA A 80 -13.28 -16.92 -18.51
N ARG A 81 -12.55 -16.85 -17.38
CA ARG A 81 -11.32 -16.09 -17.24
C ARG A 81 -10.05 -16.92 -17.47
N ALA A 82 -10.16 -18.21 -17.83
CA ALA A 82 -9.00 -19.12 -17.98
C ALA A 82 -7.92 -18.58 -18.94
N ALA A 83 -8.32 -17.84 -19.97
CA ALA A 83 -7.39 -17.22 -20.90
C ALA A 83 -6.47 -16.15 -20.27
N MET A 84 -6.82 -15.60 -19.11
CA MET A 84 -5.98 -14.61 -18.40
C MET A 84 -4.71 -15.25 -17.83
N ARG A 85 -4.72 -16.57 -17.54
CA ARG A 85 -3.58 -17.30 -17.00
C ARG A 85 -2.33 -17.26 -17.89
N GLY A 86 -2.50 -17.06 -19.19
CA GLY A 86 -1.42 -16.95 -20.18
C GLY A 86 -1.03 -15.53 -20.56
N LYS A 87 -1.65 -14.50 -19.95
CA LYS A 87 -1.45 -13.09 -20.33
C LYS A 87 -0.68 -12.32 -19.24
N LEU A 88 0.01 -11.27 -19.67
CA LEU A 88 0.60 -10.22 -18.84
C LEU A 88 -0.06 -8.89 -19.12
N SER A 89 0.00 -7.98 -18.16
CA SER A 89 -0.37 -6.57 -18.35
C SER A 89 0.49 -5.91 -19.42
N ASP A 90 -0.12 -5.08 -20.26
CA ASP A 90 0.62 -4.26 -21.23
C ASP A 90 1.20 -3.04 -20.53
N ARG A 91 2.50 -3.05 -20.28
CA ARG A 91 3.24 -1.94 -19.62
C ARG A 91 3.83 -0.93 -20.61
N SER A 92 3.46 -0.99 -21.89
CA SER A 92 3.81 0.01 -22.89
C SER A 92 3.01 1.31 -22.71
N ALA A 93 3.40 2.38 -23.40
CA ALA A 93 2.62 3.63 -23.42
C ALA A 93 1.20 3.41 -23.97
N ALA A 94 1.03 2.52 -24.95
CA ALA A 94 -0.28 2.16 -25.50
C ALA A 94 -1.14 1.43 -24.45
N GLY A 95 -0.56 0.51 -23.68
CA GLY A 95 -1.24 -0.19 -22.60
C GLY A 95 -1.70 0.77 -21.49
N GLN A 96 -0.85 1.73 -21.11
CA GLN A 96 -1.21 2.77 -20.14
C GLN A 96 -2.36 3.65 -20.65
N GLN A 97 -2.34 4.03 -21.92
CA GLN A 97 -3.43 4.81 -22.53
C GLN A 97 -4.74 4.00 -22.57
N ALA A 98 -4.69 2.73 -22.96
CA ALA A 98 -5.87 1.86 -23.00
C ALA A 98 -6.50 1.67 -21.61
N LEU A 99 -5.67 1.58 -20.57
CA LEU A 99 -6.16 1.56 -19.19
C LEU A 99 -6.83 2.89 -18.83
N ALA A 100 -6.19 4.03 -19.10
CA ALA A 100 -6.75 5.35 -18.82
C ALA A 100 -8.09 5.56 -19.55
N ASP A 101 -8.21 5.14 -20.82
CA ASP A 101 -9.47 5.22 -21.59
C ASP A 101 -10.58 4.35 -20.97
N THR A 102 -10.24 3.16 -20.49
CA THR A 102 -11.17 2.28 -19.76
C THR A 102 -11.67 2.94 -18.47
N LEU A 103 -10.74 3.49 -17.67
CA LEU A 103 -11.10 4.16 -16.41
C LEU A 103 -11.99 5.37 -16.66
N LYS A 104 -11.69 6.17 -17.70
CA LYS A 104 -12.50 7.34 -18.09
C LYS A 104 -13.93 6.93 -18.47
N TYR A 105 -14.06 5.95 -19.34
CA TYR A 105 -15.35 5.43 -19.77
C TYR A 105 -16.18 4.92 -18.57
N ASP A 106 -15.59 4.12 -17.71
CA ASP A 106 -16.27 3.54 -16.57
C ASP A 106 -16.61 4.58 -15.49
N LEU A 107 -15.73 5.58 -15.28
CA LEU A 107 -16.02 6.69 -14.37
C LEU A 107 -17.22 7.54 -14.82
N GLU A 108 -17.34 7.79 -16.12
CA GLU A 108 -18.50 8.48 -16.68
C GLU A 108 -19.79 7.70 -16.41
N ARG A 109 -19.77 6.37 -16.60
CA ARG A 109 -20.92 5.49 -16.29
C ARG A 109 -21.29 5.53 -14.81
N VAL A 110 -20.31 5.46 -13.90
CA VAL A 110 -20.52 5.52 -12.44
C VAL A 110 -21.15 6.85 -12.03
N ARG A 111 -20.74 7.97 -12.63
CA ARG A 111 -21.27 9.30 -12.34
C ARG A 111 -22.71 9.50 -12.79
N LEU A 112 -23.15 8.75 -13.79
CA LEU A 112 -24.53 8.79 -14.27
C LEU A 112 -25.52 8.00 -13.38
N VAL A 113 -25.01 7.15 -12.47
CA VAL A 113 -25.88 6.37 -11.55
C VAL A 113 -26.50 7.28 -10.50
N GLY A 114 -27.83 7.33 -10.46
CA GLY A 114 -28.55 8.00 -9.37
C GLY A 114 -28.32 7.30 -8.03
N ARG A 115 -27.98 8.05 -6.98
CA ARG A 115 -27.65 7.49 -5.67
C ARG A 115 -28.86 7.27 -4.76
N SER A 116 -30.01 7.86 -5.10
CA SER A 116 -31.26 7.74 -4.33
C SER A 116 -31.83 6.32 -4.42
N GLY A 117 -32.20 5.75 -3.27
CA GLY A 117 -32.79 4.41 -3.20
C GLY A 117 -31.79 3.25 -3.21
N LEU A 118 -30.50 3.50 -3.46
CA LEU A 118 -29.47 2.46 -3.36
C LEU A 118 -29.21 2.07 -1.92
N ASP A 119 -28.88 0.81 -1.69
CA ASP A 119 -28.37 0.36 -0.39
C ASP A 119 -27.01 0.96 -0.08
N HIS A 120 -26.60 0.89 1.19
CA HIS A 120 -25.35 1.50 1.65
C HIS A 120 -24.10 0.87 0.96
N LYS A 121 -24.07 -0.46 0.80
CA LYS A 121 -22.92 -1.17 0.21
C LYS A 121 -22.72 -0.80 -1.26
N THR A 122 -23.82 -0.69 -2.02
CA THR A 122 -23.79 -0.25 -3.42
C THR A 122 -23.30 1.19 -3.53
N ARG A 123 -23.82 2.13 -2.71
CA ARG A 123 -23.34 3.51 -2.68
C ARG A 123 -21.85 3.60 -2.36
N THR A 124 -21.39 2.86 -1.35
CA THR A 124 -19.97 2.79 -0.98
C THR A 124 -19.11 2.27 -2.14
N SER A 125 -19.56 1.21 -2.83
CA SER A 125 -18.81 0.64 -3.96
C SER A 125 -18.69 1.62 -5.14
N LEU A 126 -19.76 2.36 -5.45
CA LEU A 126 -19.72 3.40 -6.48
C LEU A 126 -18.79 4.58 -6.08
N ALA A 127 -18.80 4.99 -4.80
CA ALA A 127 -17.92 6.04 -4.30
C ALA A 127 -16.43 5.60 -4.34
N VAL A 128 -16.14 4.34 -4.03
CA VAL A 128 -14.80 3.76 -4.13
C VAL A 128 -14.29 3.79 -5.56
N VAL A 129 -15.10 3.36 -6.54
CA VAL A 129 -14.71 3.41 -7.96
C VAL A 129 -14.52 4.86 -8.42
N GLU A 130 -15.42 5.77 -8.05
CA GLU A 130 -15.31 7.18 -8.40
C GLU A 130 -14.03 7.83 -7.88
N SER A 131 -13.67 7.56 -6.63
CA SER A 131 -12.43 8.06 -6.02
C SER A 131 -11.20 7.44 -6.68
N ALA A 132 -11.12 6.11 -6.78
CA ALA A 132 -9.97 5.41 -7.34
C ALA A 132 -9.69 5.82 -8.79
N TYR A 133 -10.73 5.84 -9.61
CA TYR A 133 -10.59 6.15 -11.03
C TYR A 133 -10.31 7.65 -11.27
N GLY A 134 -10.95 8.53 -10.49
CA GLY A 134 -10.67 9.95 -10.55
C GLY A 134 -9.22 10.28 -10.23
N VAL A 135 -8.70 9.75 -9.12
CA VAL A 135 -7.31 9.95 -8.71
C VAL A 135 -6.33 9.33 -9.71
N ALA A 136 -6.62 8.13 -10.23
CA ALA A 136 -5.77 7.49 -11.24
C ALA A 136 -5.71 8.30 -12.54
N LEU A 137 -6.84 8.82 -13.03
CA LEU A 137 -6.90 9.65 -14.23
C LEU A 137 -6.13 10.96 -14.08
N ASP A 138 -6.14 11.58 -12.90
CA ASP A 138 -5.28 12.73 -12.62
C ASP A 138 -3.78 12.35 -12.70
N GLY A 139 -3.43 11.13 -12.30
CA GLY A 139 -2.07 10.60 -12.43
C GLY A 139 -1.67 10.32 -13.87
N PHE A 140 -2.56 9.74 -14.67
CA PHE A 140 -2.32 9.53 -16.11
C PHE A 140 -2.20 10.83 -16.91
N ALA A 141 -2.67 11.95 -16.38
CA ALA A 141 -2.44 13.27 -16.96
C ALA A 141 -1.02 13.81 -16.72
N LEU A 142 -0.24 13.21 -15.81
CA LEU A 142 1.16 13.55 -15.57
C LEU A 142 2.05 12.97 -16.67
N PRO A 143 3.17 13.63 -17.03
CA PRO A 143 3.94 13.28 -18.22
C PRO A 143 4.80 12.01 -18.07
N TYR A 144 4.90 11.42 -16.88
CA TYR A 144 5.74 10.25 -16.59
C TYR A 144 5.27 9.48 -15.35
N GLY A 145 5.85 8.32 -15.16
CA GLY A 145 5.60 7.46 -14.00
C GLY A 145 4.60 6.35 -14.28
N ASP A 146 4.31 5.57 -13.26
CA ASP A 146 3.30 4.51 -13.25
C ASP A 146 2.22 4.82 -12.23
N VAL A 147 0.97 4.64 -12.66
CA VAL A 147 -0.23 4.86 -11.87
C VAL A 147 -0.80 3.52 -11.42
N ALA A 148 -0.88 3.33 -10.11
CA ALA A 148 -1.62 2.23 -9.52
C ALA A 148 -3.08 2.65 -9.26
N VAL A 149 -4.02 2.01 -9.94
CA VAL A 149 -5.45 2.26 -9.72
C VAL A 149 -5.82 1.83 -8.29
N GLY A 150 -6.33 2.78 -7.49
CA GLY A 150 -6.53 2.61 -6.07
C GLY A 150 -5.42 3.20 -5.20
N GLY A 151 -4.25 3.61 -5.78
CA GLY A 151 -3.23 4.39 -5.10
C GLY A 151 -2.24 3.61 -4.23
N TRP A 152 -2.12 2.28 -4.40
CA TRP A 152 -1.27 1.46 -3.52
C TRP A 152 0.23 1.77 -3.66
N ARG A 153 0.78 1.84 -4.89
CA ARG A 153 2.21 2.06 -5.14
C ARG A 153 2.42 2.83 -6.45
N ASN A 154 2.10 4.11 -6.43
CA ASN A 154 2.44 5.01 -7.54
C ASN A 154 3.94 5.28 -7.54
N THR A 155 4.54 5.39 -8.73
CA THR A 155 5.98 5.64 -8.86
C THR A 155 6.26 6.63 -9.98
N PRO A 156 7.19 7.59 -9.77
CA PRO A 156 7.64 8.47 -10.85
C PRO A 156 8.59 7.77 -11.84
N TYR A 157 9.11 6.61 -11.49
CA TYR A 157 10.11 5.87 -12.27
C TYR A 157 9.54 4.56 -12.80
N VAL A 158 9.68 4.32 -14.10
CA VAL A 158 9.15 3.11 -14.75
C VAL A 158 9.94 1.85 -14.37
N VAL A 159 11.27 1.97 -14.27
CA VAL A 159 12.17 0.87 -13.89
C VAL A 159 13.18 1.37 -12.89
N ILE A 160 13.17 0.78 -11.68
CA ILE A 160 14.12 1.09 -10.61
C ILE A 160 14.23 -0.13 -9.65
N GLN A 161 15.04 -0.05 -8.58
CA GLN A 161 15.39 -1.16 -7.68
C GLN A 161 14.22 -1.95 -7.07
N ASN A 162 13.01 -1.40 -7.05
CA ASN A 162 11.79 -2.05 -6.50
C ASN A 162 10.58 -1.92 -7.44
N VAL A 163 10.81 -1.54 -8.69
CA VAL A 163 9.77 -1.34 -9.71
C VAL A 163 10.28 -1.88 -11.04
N GLY A 164 9.46 -2.67 -11.71
CA GLY A 164 9.70 -3.15 -13.07
C GLY A 164 9.35 -4.62 -13.26
N ALA A 165 9.05 -4.96 -14.50
CA ALA A 165 8.69 -6.31 -14.90
C ALA A 165 9.80 -7.32 -14.61
N TYR A 166 11.06 -6.89 -14.54
CA TYR A 166 12.21 -7.74 -14.22
C TYR A 166 12.14 -8.34 -12.80
N ILE A 167 11.31 -7.77 -11.89
CA ILE A 167 11.01 -8.27 -10.55
C ILE A 167 9.67 -9.03 -10.57
N ASP A 168 8.61 -8.36 -11.07
CA ASP A 168 7.24 -8.82 -10.92
C ASP A 168 6.95 -10.11 -11.70
N VAL A 169 7.43 -10.18 -12.96
CA VAL A 169 7.13 -11.33 -13.83
C VAL A 169 7.85 -12.61 -13.37
N PRO A 170 9.15 -12.60 -13.02
CA PRO A 170 9.79 -13.75 -12.43
C PRO A 170 9.10 -14.23 -11.14
N ARG A 171 8.72 -13.31 -10.23
CA ARG A 171 8.01 -13.66 -9.00
C ARG A 171 6.66 -14.32 -9.30
N LEU A 172 5.85 -13.73 -10.18
CA LEU A 172 4.58 -14.32 -10.62
C LEU A 172 4.77 -15.76 -11.11
N LEU A 173 5.70 -15.96 -12.03
CA LEU A 173 5.93 -17.26 -12.67
C LEU A 173 6.46 -18.30 -11.67
N THR A 174 7.41 -17.92 -10.82
CA THR A 174 8.05 -18.88 -9.90
C THR A 174 7.19 -19.18 -8.67
N SER A 175 6.53 -18.16 -8.11
CA SER A 175 5.83 -18.28 -6.82
C SER A 175 4.31 -18.47 -6.97
N ASP A 176 3.65 -17.68 -7.83
CA ASP A 176 2.20 -17.54 -7.80
C ASP A 176 1.48 -18.36 -8.86
N GLN A 177 2.09 -18.62 -10.02
CA GLN A 177 1.43 -19.34 -11.10
C GLN A 177 1.29 -20.84 -10.81
N PRO A 178 0.05 -21.38 -10.72
CA PRO A 178 -0.16 -22.80 -10.50
C PRO A 178 0.13 -23.60 -11.77
N ILE A 179 0.69 -24.81 -11.62
CA ILE A 179 0.89 -25.78 -12.71
C ILE A 179 0.29 -27.11 -12.24
N LYS A 180 -0.93 -27.40 -12.73
CA LYS A 180 -1.67 -28.64 -12.43
C LYS A 180 -1.97 -29.44 -13.68
N THR A 181 -2.02 -28.78 -14.83
CA THR A 181 -2.37 -29.37 -16.14
C THR A 181 -1.40 -28.92 -17.21
N SER A 182 -1.39 -29.60 -18.37
CA SER A 182 -0.61 -29.16 -19.53
C SER A 182 -1.04 -27.77 -20.03
N ALA A 183 -2.32 -27.42 -19.90
CA ALA A 183 -2.81 -26.08 -20.22
C ALA A 183 -2.18 -25.00 -19.31
N ASP A 184 -1.96 -25.29 -18.03
CA ASP A 184 -1.26 -24.39 -17.11
C ASP A 184 0.21 -24.21 -17.50
N ALA A 185 0.87 -25.30 -17.93
CA ALA A 185 2.25 -25.25 -18.40
C ALA A 185 2.38 -24.44 -19.72
N GLU A 186 1.42 -24.59 -20.65
CA GLU A 186 1.36 -23.74 -21.85
C GLU A 186 1.09 -22.27 -21.50
N ALA A 187 0.21 -21.98 -20.56
CA ALA A 187 -0.06 -20.62 -20.07
C ALA A 187 1.19 -19.99 -19.44
N TYR A 188 1.99 -20.77 -18.69
CA TYR A 188 3.29 -20.31 -18.18
C TYR A 188 4.24 -19.91 -19.31
N LEU A 189 4.36 -20.77 -20.33
CA LEU A 189 5.22 -20.50 -21.49
C LEU A 189 4.74 -19.26 -22.28
N ALA A 190 3.41 -19.08 -22.38
CA ALA A 190 2.83 -17.89 -23.03
C ALA A 190 3.22 -16.61 -22.29
N ARG A 191 3.09 -16.57 -20.94
CA ARG A 191 3.55 -15.43 -20.12
C ARG A 191 5.05 -15.20 -20.24
N LEU A 192 5.84 -16.27 -20.17
CA LEU A 192 7.29 -16.17 -20.32
C LEU A 192 7.67 -15.63 -21.70
N GLY A 193 6.95 -16.02 -22.77
CA GLY A 193 7.12 -15.46 -24.11
C GLY A 193 6.75 -13.99 -24.20
N ALA A 194 5.67 -13.57 -23.55
CA ALA A 194 5.22 -12.19 -23.51
C ALA A 194 6.16 -11.28 -22.68
N PHE A 195 6.93 -11.83 -21.76
CA PHE A 195 7.78 -11.07 -20.83
C PHE A 195 8.78 -10.15 -21.55
N ALA A 196 9.37 -10.59 -22.66
CA ALA A 196 10.26 -9.75 -23.46
C ALA A 196 9.58 -8.47 -23.97
N GLY A 197 8.34 -8.57 -24.46
CA GLY A 197 7.56 -7.42 -24.92
C GLY A 197 7.20 -6.45 -23.78
N VAL A 198 6.93 -6.97 -22.59
CA VAL A 198 6.67 -6.14 -21.39
C VAL A 198 7.93 -5.36 -20.99
N LEU A 199 9.11 -6.01 -20.96
CA LEU A 199 10.39 -5.35 -20.70
C LEU A 199 10.70 -4.26 -21.75
N ASP A 200 10.44 -4.54 -23.02
CA ASP A 200 10.65 -3.57 -24.10
C ASP A 200 9.71 -2.36 -23.97
N GLY A 201 8.42 -2.58 -23.64
CA GLY A 201 7.46 -1.51 -23.41
C GLY A 201 7.87 -0.59 -22.25
N GLU A 202 8.35 -1.16 -21.14
CA GLU A 202 8.94 -0.39 -20.03
C GLU A 202 10.21 0.37 -20.48
N THR A 203 11.08 -0.27 -21.26
CA THR A 203 12.32 0.34 -21.74
C THR A 203 12.06 1.55 -22.65
N GLU A 204 11.06 1.47 -23.52
CA GLU A 204 10.64 2.61 -24.34
C GLU A 204 10.10 3.78 -23.51
N ARG A 205 9.28 3.49 -22.48
CA ARG A 205 8.78 4.50 -21.55
C ARG A 205 9.89 5.11 -20.70
N LEU A 206 10.82 4.29 -20.21
CA LEU A 206 12.02 4.74 -19.49
C LEU A 206 12.85 5.70 -20.35
N LYS A 207 13.07 5.36 -21.62
CA LYS A 207 13.78 6.21 -22.60
C LYS A 207 13.03 7.52 -22.87
N ALA A 208 11.71 7.46 -23.06
CA ALA A 208 10.87 8.64 -23.27
C ALA A 208 10.92 9.60 -22.07
N ALA A 209 10.78 9.07 -20.85
CA ALA A 209 10.89 9.83 -19.62
C ALA A 209 12.29 10.47 -19.46
N GLY A 210 13.35 9.70 -19.71
CA GLY A 210 14.73 10.18 -19.72
C GLY A 210 14.98 11.30 -20.74
N GLY A 211 14.31 11.25 -21.91
CA GLY A 211 14.33 12.31 -22.92
C GLY A 211 13.70 13.62 -22.43
N GLN A 212 12.77 13.57 -21.50
CA GLN A 212 12.15 14.72 -20.83
C GLN A 212 12.93 15.20 -19.59
N GLY A 213 14.10 14.62 -19.30
CA GLY A 213 14.89 14.93 -18.10
C GLY A 213 14.45 14.20 -16.84
N MET A 214 13.49 13.28 -16.95
CA MET A 214 13.07 12.44 -15.82
C MET A 214 14.03 11.27 -15.68
N VAL A 215 15.06 11.45 -14.86
CA VAL A 215 16.09 10.45 -14.54
C VAL A 215 16.07 10.18 -13.05
N ALA A 216 16.08 8.92 -12.66
CA ALA A 216 16.10 8.53 -11.26
C ALA A 216 17.40 8.97 -10.56
N PRO A 217 17.38 9.15 -9.23
CA PRO A 217 18.60 9.37 -8.45
C PRO A 217 19.67 8.32 -8.71
N ALA A 218 20.93 8.75 -8.74
CA ALA A 218 22.07 7.90 -9.06
C ALA A 218 22.14 6.64 -8.20
N PHE A 219 21.94 6.78 -6.89
CA PHE A 219 21.98 5.66 -5.94
C PHE A 219 20.87 4.62 -6.18
N LEU A 220 19.73 5.02 -6.73
CA LEU A 220 18.65 4.09 -7.07
C LEU A 220 18.99 3.30 -8.34
N ILE A 221 19.56 3.96 -9.35
CA ILE A 221 20.04 3.29 -10.58
C ILE A 221 21.16 2.30 -10.22
N ASP A 222 22.10 2.70 -9.34
CA ASP A 222 23.19 1.86 -8.86
C ASP A 222 22.70 0.61 -8.11
N LYS A 223 21.50 0.68 -7.51
CA LYS A 223 20.83 -0.49 -6.88
C LYS A 223 20.06 -1.34 -7.91
N ALA A 224 19.42 -0.72 -8.89
CA ALA A 224 18.64 -1.43 -9.90
C ALA A 224 19.52 -2.26 -10.85
N LEU A 225 20.65 -1.69 -11.30
CA LEU A 225 21.52 -2.34 -12.28
C LEU A 225 22.00 -3.73 -11.84
N PRO A 226 22.55 -3.95 -10.62
CA PRO A 226 22.95 -5.28 -10.20
C PRO A 226 21.79 -6.27 -10.11
N GLN A 227 20.58 -5.82 -9.77
CA GLN A 227 19.39 -6.67 -9.69
C GLN A 227 18.95 -7.15 -11.08
N ILE A 228 18.91 -6.23 -12.06
CA ILE A 228 18.57 -6.59 -13.44
C ILE A 228 19.66 -7.46 -14.05
N GLU A 229 20.95 -7.19 -13.78
CA GLU A 229 22.08 -8.02 -14.20
C GLU A 229 22.03 -9.43 -13.60
N ALA A 230 21.58 -9.58 -12.35
CA ALA A 230 21.33 -10.88 -11.74
C ALA A 230 20.20 -11.63 -12.46
N THR A 231 19.08 -10.95 -12.76
CA THR A 231 17.97 -11.52 -13.54
C THR A 231 18.44 -11.92 -14.96
N LEU A 232 19.26 -11.10 -15.60
CA LEU A 232 19.88 -11.40 -16.90
C LEU A 232 20.77 -12.65 -16.82
N ALA A 233 21.63 -12.75 -15.80
CA ALA A 233 22.51 -13.89 -15.59
C ALA A 233 21.71 -15.19 -15.37
N ASP A 234 20.61 -15.12 -14.62
CA ASP A 234 19.70 -16.23 -14.42
C ASP A 234 19.01 -16.65 -15.73
N ALA A 235 18.40 -15.73 -16.45
CA ALA A 235 17.75 -15.98 -17.73
C ALA A 235 18.72 -16.55 -18.77
N SER A 236 19.98 -16.10 -18.79
CA SER A 236 21.03 -16.59 -19.70
C SER A 236 21.38 -18.05 -19.53
N ARG A 237 21.13 -18.61 -18.34
CA ARG A 237 21.27 -20.07 -18.05
C ARG A 237 19.97 -20.85 -18.30
N GLY A 238 18.85 -20.18 -18.55
CA GLY A 238 17.50 -20.71 -18.44
C GLY A 238 16.96 -20.61 -17.00
N GLY A 239 17.78 -20.85 -16.01
CA GLY A 239 17.68 -20.57 -14.59
C GLY A 239 16.34 -20.88 -13.92
N SER A 240 16.00 -20.06 -12.92
CA SER A 240 14.82 -20.25 -12.07
C SER A 240 13.50 -20.36 -12.86
N LEU A 241 13.35 -19.64 -13.96
CA LEU A 241 12.15 -19.66 -14.80
C LEU A 241 11.93 -21.01 -15.48
N SER A 242 13.00 -21.68 -15.94
CA SER A 242 12.91 -23.01 -16.57
C SER A 242 12.83 -24.12 -15.53
N ASP A 243 13.60 -24.02 -14.45
CA ASP A 243 13.68 -25.01 -13.39
C ASP A 243 12.37 -25.12 -12.61
N THR A 244 11.70 -23.98 -12.37
CA THR A 244 10.39 -23.92 -11.72
C THR A 244 9.34 -24.63 -12.56
N LEU A 245 9.25 -24.33 -13.85
CA LEU A 245 8.28 -24.99 -14.73
C LEU A 245 8.56 -26.50 -14.81
N ALA A 246 9.81 -26.90 -15.00
CA ALA A 246 10.19 -28.33 -15.04
C ALA A 246 9.84 -29.06 -13.75
N THR A 247 10.09 -28.41 -12.60
CA THR A 247 9.82 -28.99 -11.28
C THR A 247 8.33 -29.10 -11.00
N LYS A 248 7.56 -28.02 -11.21
CA LYS A 248 6.11 -27.99 -11.01
C LYS A 248 5.40 -28.97 -11.97
N ALA A 249 5.81 -29.05 -13.25
CA ALA A 249 5.25 -29.97 -14.22
C ALA A 249 5.53 -31.44 -13.85
N ARG A 250 6.75 -31.74 -13.41
CA ARG A 250 7.10 -33.09 -12.93
C ARG A 250 6.28 -33.47 -11.69
N ALA A 251 6.13 -32.57 -10.74
CA ALA A 251 5.31 -32.78 -9.55
C ALA A 251 3.84 -33.02 -9.88
N ALA A 252 3.34 -32.43 -10.97
CA ALA A 252 1.99 -32.63 -11.49
C ALA A 252 1.88 -33.84 -12.44
N GLY A 253 2.95 -34.62 -12.66
CA GLY A 253 2.95 -35.77 -13.55
C GLY A 253 2.80 -35.45 -15.06
N LEU A 254 3.13 -34.23 -15.46
CA LEU A 254 2.99 -33.74 -16.84
C LEU A 254 4.20 -34.19 -17.68
N ALA A 255 3.96 -35.02 -18.70
CA ALA A 255 4.98 -35.38 -19.68
C ALA A 255 5.26 -34.21 -20.62
N GLY A 256 6.54 -34.06 -21.07
CA GLY A 256 6.97 -33.06 -22.02
C GLY A 256 8.29 -32.37 -21.64
N ASP A 257 8.81 -31.57 -22.56
CA ASP A 257 10.07 -30.85 -22.46
C ASP A 257 9.92 -29.42 -21.92
N TRP A 258 9.02 -29.25 -20.96
CA TRP A 258 8.58 -27.95 -20.41
C TRP A 258 9.75 -27.05 -20.02
N GLY A 259 10.73 -27.60 -19.30
CA GLY A 259 11.92 -26.86 -18.88
C GLY A 259 12.78 -26.42 -20.06
N ALA A 260 12.97 -27.29 -21.08
CA ALA A 260 13.76 -26.95 -22.26
C ALA A 260 13.10 -25.82 -23.08
N ARG A 261 11.77 -25.88 -23.23
CA ARG A 261 10.98 -24.81 -23.90
C ARG A 261 11.10 -23.48 -23.16
N ALA A 262 10.93 -23.50 -21.83
CA ALA A 262 11.10 -22.30 -21.02
C ALA A 262 12.52 -21.73 -21.10
N ALA A 263 13.54 -22.60 -21.03
CA ALA A 263 14.94 -22.20 -21.16
C ALA A 263 15.25 -21.55 -22.52
N ALA A 264 14.66 -22.03 -23.61
CA ALA A 264 14.82 -21.43 -24.93
C ALA A 264 14.28 -19.99 -24.98
N ILE A 265 13.10 -19.75 -24.38
CA ILE A 265 12.48 -18.42 -24.30
C ILE A 265 13.34 -17.49 -23.41
N ALA A 266 13.75 -17.99 -22.23
CA ALA A 266 14.56 -17.20 -21.30
C ALA A 266 15.90 -16.78 -21.91
N ARG A 267 16.63 -17.72 -22.53
CA ARG A 267 17.94 -17.48 -23.17
C ARG A 267 17.85 -16.64 -24.44
N GLY A 268 16.72 -16.62 -25.11
CA GLY A 268 16.50 -15.86 -26.35
C GLY A 268 15.89 -14.49 -26.10
N PRO A 269 14.58 -14.32 -26.32
CA PRO A 269 13.94 -13.01 -26.29
C PRO A 269 14.01 -12.31 -24.94
N VAL A 270 13.85 -13.02 -23.81
CA VAL A 270 13.89 -12.41 -22.47
C VAL A 270 15.28 -11.85 -22.16
N ARG A 271 16.35 -12.65 -22.40
CA ARG A 271 17.72 -12.19 -22.24
C ARG A 271 17.99 -10.92 -23.05
N ALA A 272 17.61 -10.92 -24.33
CA ALA A 272 17.84 -9.78 -25.22
C ALA A 272 17.10 -8.51 -24.77
N ALA A 273 15.88 -8.63 -24.23
CA ALA A 273 15.11 -7.51 -23.67
C ALA A 273 15.75 -6.96 -22.40
N LEU A 274 16.21 -7.81 -21.49
CA LEU A 274 16.96 -7.39 -20.29
C LEU A 274 18.26 -6.65 -20.65
N GLU A 275 18.99 -7.12 -21.66
CA GLU A 275 20.20 -6.44 -22.16
C GLU A 275 19.88 -5.01 -22.64
N ARG A 276 18.75 -4.81 -23.35
CA ARG A 276 18.30 -3.48 -23.80
C ARG A 276 17.92 -2.58 -22.62
N GLN A 277 17.21 -3.10 -21.64
CA GLN A 277 16.81 -2.35 -20.45
C GLN A 277 18.03 -1.91 -19.62
N ILE A 278 19.01 -2.79 -19.43
CA ILE A 278 20.30 -2.49 -18.77
C ILE A 278 21.06 -1.40 -19.55
N ALA A 279 21.10 -1.50 -20.88
CA ALA A 279 21.79 -0.52 -21.71
C ALA A 279 21.17 0.88 -21.56
N GLU A 280 19.83 0.99 -21.50
CA GLU A 280 19.14 2.26 -21.28
C GLU A 280 19.44 2.84 -19.89
N LEU A 281 19.37 2.04 -18.82
CA LEU A 281 19.71 2.50 -17.47
C LEU A 281 21.17 2.97 -17.38
N LYS A 282 22.11 2.24 -17.99
CA LYS A 282 23.53 2.65 -18.08
C LYS A 282 23.70 3.95 -18.86
N ALA A 283 22.91 4.19 -19.90
CA ALA A 283 22.94 5.44 -20.66
C ALA A 283 22.37 6.63 -19.85
N GLN A 284 21.42 6.38 -18.97
CA GLN A 284 20.85 7.41 -18.09
C GLN A 284 21.75 7.74 -16.89
N ARG A 285 22.50 6.77 -16.36
CA ARG A 285 23.30 6.89 -15.14
C ARG A 285 24.24 8.11 -15.12
N PRO A 286 24.96 8.50 -16.18
CA PRO A 286 25.82 9.69 -16.17
C PRO A 286 25.07 11.02 -16.01
N ARG A 287 23.75 11.05 -16.27
CA ARG A 287 22.89 12.24 -16.12
C ARG A 287 22.19 12.28 -14.78
N ALA A 288 22.28 11.21 -14.00
CA ALA A 288 21.63 11.08 -12.70
C ALA A 288 22.38 11.92 -11.65
N THR A 289 21.61 12.60 -10.79
CA THR A 289 22.13 13.34 -9.64
C THR A 289 21.92 12.54 -8.33
N MET A 290 22.47 13.02 -7.24
CA MET A 290 22.22 12.46 -5.91
C MET A 290 20.96 13.02 -5.24
N ASP A 291 20.28 13.97 -5.89
CA ASP A 291 19.06 14.59 -5.35
C ASP A 291 17.95 13.54 -5.21
N ALA A 292 17.53 13.28 -3.99
CA ALA A 292 16.60 12.21 -3.64
C ALA A 292 15.13 12.56 -3.95
N GLY A 293 14.77 13.85 -3.88
CA GLY A 293 13.40 14.31 -3.90
C GLY A 293 12.82 14.63 -5.28
N MET A 294 11.48 14.64 -5.33
CA MET A 294 10.74 15.03 -6.55
C MET A 294 10.97 16.48 -6.96
N TRP A 295 11.24 17.39 -6.03
CA TRP A 295 11.57 18.78 -6.30
C TRP A 295 12.72 18.96 -7.32
N ALA A 296 13.59 17.97 -7.46
CA ALA A 296 14.71 17.97 -8.42
C ALA A 296 14.31 17.39 -9.79
N ARG A 297 13.08 17.03 -10.01
CA ARG A 297 12.57 16.40 -11.24
C ARG A 297 11.65 17.36 -12.00
N PRO A 298 11.59 17.29 -13.34
CA PRO A 298 10.70 18.12 -14.14
C PRO A 298 9.23 17.94 -13.71
N GLY A 299 8.57 19.03 -13.26
CA GLY A 299 7.19 18.94 -12.78
C GLY A 299 6.99 18.12 -11.50
N GLY A 300 8.07 17.87 -10.77
CA GLY A 300 8.08 16.96 -9.62
C GLY A 300 7.19 17.39 -8.46
N ASP A 301 7.04 18.70 -8.22
CA ASP A 301 6.14 19.22 -7.18
C ASP A 301 4.68 18.80 -7.45
N ALA A 302 4.23 18.92 -8.71
CA ALA A 302 2.88 18.50 -9.11
C ALA A 302 2.72 16.98 -9.00
N TRP A 303 3.74 16.23 -9.40
CA TRP A 303 3.75 14.78 -9.26
C TRP A 303 3.67 14.36 -7.79
N TYR A 304 4.47 15.00 -6.92
CA TYR A 304 4.50 14.68 -5.50
C TYR A 304 3.16 15.03 -4.80
N ALA A 305 2.58 16.19 -5.12
CA ALA A 305 1.27 16.58 -4.59
C ALA A 305 0.18 15.56 -4.98
N TRP A 306 0.21 15.06 -6.23
CA TRP A 306 -0.68 13.99 -6.67
C TRP A 306 -0.36 12.67 -5.96
N GLY A 307 0.90 12.24 -5.90
CA GLY A 307 1.33 10.98 -5.28
C GLY A 307 0.97 10.91 -3.79
N LEU A 308 1.16 12.01 -3.06
CA LEU A 308 0.76 12.15 -1.67
C LEU A 308 -0.76 12.00 -1.51
N ARG A 309 -1.56 12.72 -2.34
CA ARG A 309 -3.01 12.60 -2.34
C ARG A 309 -3.47 11.18 -2.68
N ALA A 310 -2.89 10.55 -3.69
CA ALA A 310 -3.22 9.20 -4.11
C ALA A 310 -2.94 8.17 -3.01
N SER A 311 -1.85 8.35 -2.27
CA SER A 311 -1.43 7.43 -1.21
C SER A 311 -2.17 7.64 0.11
N THR A 312 -2.49 8.90 0.44
CA THR A 312 -3.20 9.25 1.68
C THR A 312 -4.72 9.32 1.53
N THR A 313 -5.22 9.41 0.30
CA THR A 313 -6.63 9.69 -0.04
C THR A 313 -7.18 10.96 0.64
N THR A 314 -6.29 11.90 0.98
CA THR A 314 -6.63 13.20 1.59
C THR A 314 -6.16 14.36 0.71
N ARG A 315 -6.55 15.57 1.07
CA ARG A 315 -6.08 16.81 0.42
C ARG A 315 -5.02 17.54 1.24
N MET A 316 -4.40 16.86 2.20
CA MET A 316 -3.34 17.44 3.02
C MET A 316 -2.14 17.82 2.14
N THR A 317 -1.62 19.00 2.40
CA THR A 317 -0.38 19.48 1.79
C THR A 317 0.85 18.80 2.40
N PRO A 318 1.99 18.78 1.71
CA PRO A 318 3.24 18.28 2.29
C PRO A 318 3.62 18.95 3.62
N ASP A 319 3.33 20.24 3.77
CA ASP A 319 3.61 20.97 5.02
C ASP A 319 2.72 20.51 6.18
N GLU A 320 1.44 20.30 5.94
CA GLU A 320 0.51 19.76 6.94
C GLU A 320 0.89 18.34 7.35
N VAL A 321 1.26 17.48 6.39
CA VAL A 321 1.72 16.10 6.69
C VAL A 321 3.03 16.12 7.49
N HIS A 322 3.97 16.99 7.12
CA HIS A 322 5.23 17.16 7.85
C HIS A 322 5.02 17.61 9.30
N ALA A 323 4.16 18.63 9.50
CA ALA A 323 3.83 19.14 10.83
C ALA A 323 3.15 18.06 11.68
N MET A 324 2.17 17.35 11.10
CA MET A 324 1.52 16.20 11.73
C MET A 324 2.53 15.14 12.20
N GLY A 325 3.50 14.79 11.34
CA GLY A 325 4.53 13.82 11.68
C GLY A 325 5.38 14.26 12.89
N ARG A 326 5.73 15.52 12.97
CA ARG A 326 6.49 16.06 14.10
C ARG A 326 5.68 16.14 15.40
N GLU A 327 4.42 16.53 15.32
CA GLU A 327 3.52 16.57 16.49
C GLU A 327 3.28 15.18 17.06
N GLU A 328 2.93 14.21 16.20
CA GLU A 328 2.71 12.82 16.59
C GLU A 328 3.98 12.19 17.19
N LEU A 329 5.15 12.48 16.61
CA LEU A 329 6.42 11.97 17.14
C LEU A 329 6.72 12.53 18.54
N ALA A 330 6.48 13.81 18.76
CA ALA A 330 6.66 14.42 20.08
C ALA A 330 5.72 13.80 21.14
N ASP A 331 4.46 13.57 20.80
CA ASP A 331 3.50 12.92 21.69
C ASP A 331 3.93 11.48 22.02
N LEU A 332 4.41 10.72 21.01
CA LEU A 332 4.89 9.35 21.19
C LEU A 332 6.15 9.29 22.06
N HIS A 333 7.09 10.20 21.84
CA HIS A 333 8.28 10.32 22.70
C HIS A 333 7.89 10.63 24.15
N GLY A 334 6.86 11.47 24.36
CA GLY A 334 6.31 11.75 25.68
C GLY A 334 5.75 10.49 26.40
N GLN A 335 5.18 9.56 25.62
CA GLN A 335 4.69 8.28 26.14
C GLN A 335 5.80 7.26 26.37
N MET A 336 6.83 7.23 25.51
CA MET A 336 7.95 6.28 25.60
C MET A 336 8.90 6.63 26.74
N ASP A 337 9.13 7.93 27.01
CA ASP A 337 10.11 8.42 27.97
C ASP A 337 9.95 7.82 29.39
N PRO A 338 8.74 7.84 30.02
CA PRO A 338 8.57 7.27 31.37
C PRO A 338 8.79 5.75 31.41
N ILE A 339 8.42 5.03 30.36
CA ILE A 339 8.61 3.58 30.28
C ILE A 339 10.11 3.25 30.17
N LEU A 340 10.84 3.95 29.30
CA LEU A 340 12.29 3.79 29.15
C LEU A 340 13.03 4.06 30.47
N LYS A 341 12.64 5.15 31.19
CA LYS A 341 13.21 5.48 32.50
C LYS A 341 12.96 4.38 33.54
N LYS A 342 11.75 3.84 33.59
CA LYS A 342 11.38 2.74 34.50
C LYS A 342 12.17 1.46 34.21
N LEU A 343 12.49 1.19 32.93
CA LEU A 343 13.29 0.05 32.51
C LEU A 343 14.80 0.26 32.69
N GLY A 344 15.22 1.44 33.19
CA GLY A 344 16.62 1.77 33.47
C GLY A 344 17.37 2.49 32.33
N TYR A 345 16.72 2.78 31.23
CA TYR A 345 17.28 3.57 30.13
C TYR A 345 17.03 5.07 30.37
N THR A 346 17.97 5.74 31.05
CA THR A 346 17.77 7.11 31.57
C THR A 346 18.62 8.19 30.86
N LYS A 347 19.57 7.83 29.99
CA LYS A 347 20.53 8.76 29.38
C LYS A 347 20.27 8.92 27.90
N GLY A 348 20.31 10.16 27.43
CA GLY A 348 20.16 10.52 26.02
C GLY A 348 18.70 10.73 25.58
N SER A 349 18.51 10.97 24.28
CA SER A 349 17.19 11.12 23.62
C SER A 349 16.39 9.81 23.70
N VAL A 350 15.10 9.87 23.34
CA VAL A 350 14.27 8.67 23.25
C VAL A 350 14.84 7.69 22.21
N GLY A 351 15.26 8.19 21.03
CA GLY A 351 15.87 7.34 20.01
C GLY A 351 17.17 6.68 20.46
N GLU A 352 18.09 7.41 21.14
CA GLU A 352 19.32 6.82 21.68
C GLU A 352 19.02 5.71 22.70
N ARG A 353 18.00 5.90 23.55
CA ARG A 353 17.57 4.91 24.54
C ARG A 353 16.90 3.70 23.89
N MET A 354 16.12 3.90 22.82
CA MET A 354 15.56 2.79 22.03
C MET A 354 16.63 1.99 21.32
N ASN A 355 17.69 2.65 20.82
CA ASN A 355 18.86 1.96 20.25
C ASN A 355 19.59 1.12 21.30
N ALA A 356 19.75 1.66 22.52
CA ALA A 356 20.32 0.90 23.65
C ALA A 356 19.45 -0.32 24.03
N LEU A 357 18.11 -0.16 24.04
CA LEU A 357 17.15 -1.25 24.25
C LEU A 357 17.28 -2.33 23.17
N ALA A 358 17.38 -1.95 21.90
CA ALA A 358 17.52 -2.87 20.77
C ALA A 358 18.82 -3.68 20.84
N SER A 359 19.84 -3.14 21.50
CA SER A 359 21.13 -3.80 21.71
C SER A 359 21.15 -4.75 22.92
N ASP A 360 20.12 -4.71 23.78
CA ASP A 360 20.07 -5.49 25.02
C ASP A 360 19.83 -6.99 24.75
N PRO A 361 20.76 -7.87 25.21
CA PRO A 361 20.66 -9.32 24.97
C PRO A 361 19.37 -9.96 25.52
N ARG A 362 18.75 -9.38 26.56
CA ARG A 362 17.49 -9.88 27.15
C ARG A 362 16.37 -9.99 26.15
N TYR A 363 16.38 -9.12 25.14
CA TYR A 363 15.30 -9.00 24.14
C TYR A 363 15.67 -9.58 22.78
N LYS A 364 16.85 -10.17 22.64
CA LYS A 364 17.29 -10.83 21.41
C LYS A 364 16.90 -12.31 21.39
N PHE A 365 16.76 -12.83 20.19
CA PHE A 365 16.68 -14.27 19.96
C PHE A 365 18.09 -14.80 19.62
N PRO A 366 18.43 -16.05 20.01
CA PRO A 366 19.70 -16.65 19.60
C PRO A 366 19.82 -16.72 18.07
N ASP A 367 20.97 -16.35 17.50
CA ASP A 367 21.16 -16.41 16.04
C ASP A 367 21.58 -17.81 15.57
N ASN A 368 20.64 -18.72 15.65
CA ASN A 368 20.76 -20.12 15.21
C ASN A 368 19.36 -20.69 14.91
N ASP A 369 19.29 -21.95 14.49
CA ASP A 369 18.01 -22.58 14.14
C ASP A 369 17.06 -22.73 15.33
N ALA A 370 17.56 -22.89 16.55
CA ALA A 370 16.72 -22.90 17.74
C ALA A 370 16.06 -21.52 17.97
N GLY A 371 16.81 -20.42 17.78
CA GLY A 371 16.24 -19.08 17.85
C GLY A 371 15.23 -18.78 16.73
N ARG A 372 15.44 -19.28 15.52
CA ARG A 372 14.45 -19.20 14.44
C ARG A 372 13.16 -19.94 14.79
N ALA A 373 13.28 -21.12 15.41
CA ALA A 373 12.12 -21.87 15.92
C ALA A 373 11.44 -21.12 17.09
N GLU A 374 12.21 -20.51 18.01
CA GLU A 374 11.71 -19.68 19.10
C GLU A 374 10.89 -18.49 18.57
N ILE A 375 11.35 -17.78 17.53
CA ILE A 375 10.61 -16.68 16.89
C ILE A 375 9.23 -17.17 16.41
N THR A 376 9.18 -18.28 15.70
CA THR A 376 7.91 -18.84 15.21
C THR A 376 6.95 -19.21 16.35
N ALA A 377 7.46 -19.87 17.39
CA ALA A 377 6.67 -20.22 18.59
C ALA A 377 6.19 -18.97 19.34
N TYR A 378 7.02 -17.94 19.40
CA TYR A 378 6.70 -16.67 20.04
C TYR A 378 5.56 -15.95 19.33
N ILE A 379 5.59 -15.89 17.99
CA ILE A 379 4.48 -15.37 17.17
C ILE A 379 3.18 -16.15 17.46
N GLN A 380 3.22 -17.49 17.49
CA GLN A 380 2.04 -18.30 17.79
C GLN A 380 1.45 -18.02 19.19
N THR A 381 2.33 -17.77 20.16
CA THR A 381 1.90 -17.40 21.52
C THR A 381 1.11 -16.08 21.51
N TRP A 382 1.60 -15.05 20.77
CA TRP A 382 0.92 -13.76 20.70
C TRP A 382 -0.36 -13.82 19.87
N LEU A 383 -0.39 -14.62 18.80
CA LEU A 383 -1.64 -14.93 18.08
C LEU A 383 -2.70 -15.57 18.98
N GLY A 384 -2.29 -16.47 19.87
CA GLY A 384 -3.19 -17.08 20.87
C GLY A 384 -3.75 -16.05 21.85
N LYS A 385 -2.90 -15.14 22.35
CA LYS A 385 -3.31 -14.08 23.29
C LYS A 385 -4.32 -13.13 22.67
N ILE A 386 -3.99 -12.55 21.49
CA ILE A 386 -4.90 -11.59 20.85
C ILE A 386 -6.21 -12.23 20.44
N ARG A 387 -6.20 -13.47 19.96
CA ARG A 387 -7.43 -14.19 19.58
C ARG A 387 -8.44 -14.28 20.72
N ALA A 388 -7.99 -14.45 21.95
CA ALA A 388 -8.85 -14.48 23.12
C ALA A 388 -9.54 -13.14 23.38
N GLU A 389 -8.93 -12.02 22.99
CA GLU A 389 -9.42 -10.67 23.23
C GLU A 389 -10.31 -10.12 22.10
N LEU A 390 -10.27 -10.71 20.89
CA LEU A 390 -11.02 -10.21 19.72
C LEU A 390 -12.55 -10.04 19.98
N PRO A 391 -13.24 -10.88 20.77
CA PRO A 391 -14.65 -10.65 21.09
C PRO A 391 -14.93 -9.37 21.87
N ARG A 392 -13.92 -8.75 22.50
CA ARG A 392 -14.03 -7.44 23.15
C ARG A 392 -13.92 -6.29 22.17
N ALA A 393 -13.30 -6.53 21.00
CA ALA A 393 -13.05 -5.52 19.98
C ALA A 393 -14.00 -5.61 18.77
N PHE A 394 -14.62 -6.78 18.53
CA PHE A 394 -15.47 -7.00 17.36
C PHE A 394 -16.76 -7.74 17.76
N ARG A 395 -17.88 -7.34 17.17
CA ARG A 395 -19.17 -8.02 17.31
C ARG A 395 -19.31 -9.20 16.35
N THR A 396 -18.95 -8.99 15.09
CA THR A 396 -18.88 -10.02 14.04
C THR A 396 -17.43 -10.42 13.87
N LEU A 397 -17.13 -11.70 14.00
CA LEU A 397 -15.78 -12.22 13.88
C LEU A 397 -15.62 -12.99 12.57
N VAL A 398 -14.52 -12.78 11.89
CA VAL A 398 -14.03 -13.68 10.82
C VAL A 398 -13.18 -14.80 11.45
N LYS A 399 -12.81 -15.81 10.67
CA LYS A 399 -12.04 -16.95 11.19
C LYS A 399 -10.65 -16.52 11.69
N GLY A 400 -10.01 -15.60 10.98
CA GLY A 400 -8.67 -15.14 11.29
C GLY A 400 -7.64 -16.28 11.24
N ASN A 401 -7.80 -17.20 10.28
CA ASN A 401 -6.88 -18.32 10.11
C ASN A 401 -5.54 -17.81 9.56
N VAL A 402 -4.50 -17.94 10.38
CA VAL A 402 -3.14 -17.48 10.03
C VAL A 402 -2.18 -18.66 10.08
N GLU A 403 -1.46 -18.86 8.99
CA GLU A 403 -0.31 -19.75 8.91
C GLU A 403 0.98 -18.91 8.98
N VAL A 404 1.79 -19.14 10.01
CA VAL A 404 3.11 -18.48 10.12
C VAL A 404 4.11 -19.28 9.30
N LYS A 405 4.72 -18.63 8.31
CA LYS A 405 5.67 -19.26 7.39
C LYS A 405 6.97 -18.48 7.30
N ARG A 406 8.08 -19.19 7.27
CA ARG A 406 9.34 -18.62 6.85
C ARG A 406 9.27 -18.23 5.38
N LEU A 407 9.81 -17.06 5.04
CA LEU A 407 10.02 -16.68 3.63
C LEU A 407 10.87 -17.73 2.89
N PRO A 408 10.64 -17.95 1.59
CA PRO A 408 11.56 -18.74 0.78
C PRO A 408 12.99 -18.19 0.90
N LEU A 409 13.98 -19.08 1.08
CA LEU A 409 15.37 -18.68 1.31
C LEU A 409 15.93 -17.74 0.23
N ALA A 410 15.48 -17.91 -1.01
CA ALA A 410 15.90 -17.08 -2.13
C ALA A 410 15.35 -15.63 -2.06
N GLU A 411 14.21 -15.44 -1.38
CA GLU A 411 13.55 -14.14 -1.24
C GLU A 411 14.06 -13.35 -0.02
N GLU A 412 14.51 -14.05 1.03
CA GLU A 412 14.91 -13.44 2.30
C GLU A 412 15.89 -12.27 2.19
N PRO A 413 16.93 -12.30 1.31
CA PRO A 413 17.91 -11.20 1.25
C PRO A 413 17.32 -9.85 0.83
N GLY A 414 16.27 -9.84 0.00
CA GLY A 414 15.64 -8.62 -0.53
C GLY A 414 14.29 -8.28 0.13
N ALA A 415 13.78 -9.15 1.00
CA ALA A 415 12.47 -9.00 1.62
C ALA A 415 12.52 -8.17 2.91
N PRO A 416 11.40 -7.50 3.30
CA PRO A 416 11.25 -6.89 4.62
C PRO A 416 11.31 -7.95 5.75
N ALA A 417 11.26 -7.49 7.00
CA ALA A 417 11.25 -8.37 8.18
C ALA A 417 10.05 -9.34 8.18
N ALA A 418 8.90 -8.89 7.72
CA ALA A 418 7.70 -9.72 7.55
C ALA A 418 6.71 -9.07 6.57
N TYR A 419 5.71 -9.85 6.14
CA TYR A 419 4.50 -9.34 5.52
C TYR A 419 3.33 -10.32 5.71
N GLY A 420 2.11 -9.77 5.80
CA GLY A 420 0.86 -10.51 5.95
C GLY A 420 0.01 -10.45 4.69
N GLY A 421 -0.84 -11.45 4.51
CA GLY A 421 -1.81 -11.47 3.42
C GLY A 421 -2.99 -12.39 3.73
N ALA A 422 -4.17 -11.97 3.28
CA ALA A 422 -5.38 -12.78 3.40
C ALA A 422 -5.24 -14.12 2.68
N GLY A 423 -6.00 -15.11 3.12
CA GLY A 423 -6.16 -16.38 2.43
C GLY A 423 -7.02 -16.26 1.16
N SER A 424 -7.32 -17.40 0.55
CA SER A 424 -8.19 -17.46 -0.63
C SER A 424 -9.62 -17.03 -0.29
N ILE A 425 -10.31 -16.49 -1.30
CA ILE A 425 -11.72 -16.04 -1.19
C ILE A 425 -12.63 -17.19 -0.73
N ASP A 426 -12.38 -18.41 -1.18
CA ASP A 426 -13.15 -19.61 -0.79
C ASP A 426 -12.78 -20.15 0.62
N GLY A 427 -11.78 -19.55 1.28
CA GLY A 427 -11.31 -19.94 2.59
C GLY A 427 -10.56 -21.27 2.65
N SER A 428 -10.22 -21.87 1.51
CA SER A 428 -9.49 -23.14 1.43
C SER A 428 -7.99 -22.99 1.75
N ILE A 429 -7.45 -21.79 1.53
CA ILE A 429 -6.07 -21.43 1.85
C ILE A 429 -6.11 -20.41 2.99
N PRO A 430 -5.46 -20.67 4.14
CA PRO A 430 -5.40 -19.71 5.24
C PRO A 430 -4.60 -18.46 4.86
N GLY A 431 -4.89 -17.36 5.54
CA GLY A 431 -4.03 -16.19 5.51
C GLY A 431 -2.62 -16.54 5.95
N LYS A 432 -1.65 -15.79 5.50
CA LYS A 432 -0.24 -16.07 5.78
C LYS A 432 0.44 -14.89 6.44
N PHE A 433 1.21 -15.21 7.46
CA PHE A 433 2.20 -14.33 8.03
C PHE A 433 3.58 -14.85 7.61
N TRP A 434 4.17 -14.19 6.62
CA TRP A 434 5.50 -14.49 6.14
C TRP A 434 6.54 -13.78 7.01
N ILE A 435 7.49 -14.53 7.59
CA ILE A 435 8.55 -14.02 8.44
C ILE A 435 9.93 -14.25 7.79
N ASN A 436 10.75 -13.20 7.75
CA ASN A 436 12.12 -13.27 7.26
C ASN A 436 13.03 -13.76 8.39
N LEU A 437 13.58 -14.95 8.23
CA LEU A 437 14.44 -15.59 9.22
C LEU A 437 15.89 -15.76 8.73
N ARG A 438 16.33 -14.95 7.74
CA ARG A 438 17.74 -14.96 7.29
C ARG A 438 18.72 -14.75 8.45
N THR A 439 18.37 -13.88 9.37
CA THR A 439 19.01 -13.67 10.67
C THR A 439 17.94 -13.39 11.73
N THR A 440 18.19 -13.79 12.97
CA THR A 440 17.27 -13.48 14.07
C THR A 440 17.35 -12.03 14.52
N GLU A 441 18.41 -11.30 14.12
CA GLU A 441 18.60 -9.88 14.45
C GLU A 441 17.54 -8.94 13.86
N LEU A 442 16.80 -9.40 12.85
CA LEU A 442 15.64 -8.66 12.30
C LEU A 442 14.47 -8.57 13.30
N HIS A 443 14.51 -9.36 14.39
CA HIS A 443 13.39 -9.50 15.31
C HIS A 443 13.85 -9.33 16.75
N SER A 444 13.04 -8.65 17.55
CA SER A 444 13.25 -8.57 19.00
C SER A 444 12.02 -9.07 19.74
N LYS A 445 12.21 -9.53 20.98
CA LYS A 445 11.11 -9.99 21.84
C LYS A 445 10.12 -8.87 22.15
N TYR A 446 10.55 -7.61 22.13
CA TYR A 446 9.68 -6.48 22.44
C TYR A 446 8.92 -5.94 21.22
N SER A 447 9.46 -6.05 19.99
CA SER A 447 8.81 -5.53 18.78
C SER A 447 8.02 -6.59 18.01
N LEU A 448 8.36 -7.88 18.13
CA LEU A 448 7.71 -8.95 17.38
C LEU A 448 6.23 -9.14 17.72
N PRO A 449 5.75 -8.90 18.96
CA PRO A 449 4.31 -8.91 19.26
C PRO A 449 3.54 -7.91 18.43
N ASP A 450 4.02 -6.67 18.36
CA ASP A 450 3.41 -5.59 17.61
C ASP A 450 3.36 -5.91 16.11
N LEU A 451 4.49 -6.33 15.53
CA LEU A 451 4.55 -6.79 14.14
C LEU A 451 3.54 -7.94 13.86
N THR A 452 3.32 -8.82 14.85
CA THR A 452 2.33 -9.90 14.74
C THR A 452 0.91 -9.35 14.63
N MET A 453 0.57 -8.30 15.38
CA MET A 453 -0.74 -7.64 15.32
C MET A 453 -0.93 -6.91 13.99
N HIS A 454 0.11 -6.29 13.46
CA HIS A 454 0.11 -5.60 12.18
C HIS A 454 -0.14 -6.56 11.01
N GLU A 455 0.68 -7.61 10.91
CA GLU A 455 0.67 -8.48 9.73
C GLU A 455 -0.43 -9.54 9.77
N ALA A 456 -0.80 -10.02 10.97
CA ALA A 456 -1.74 -11.12 11.11
C ALA A 456 -3.13 -10.67 11.59
N ILE A 457 -3.44 -10.85 12.86
CA ILE A 457 -4.74 -10.53 13.49
C ILE A 457 -4.51 -9.58 14.67
N PRO A 458 -5.33 -8.51 14.76
CA PRO A 458 -6.43 -8.10 13.89
C PRO A 458 -6.01 -7.25 12.67
N GLY A 459 -4.75 -7.29 12.24
CA GLY A 459 -4.18 -6.52 11.13
C GLY A 459 -4.57 -7.02 9.73
N HIS A 460 -3.57 -7.14 8.83
CA HIS A 460 -3.79 -7.39 7.40
C HIS A 460 -4.55 -8.67 7.08
N VAL A 461 -4.24 -9.79 7.73
CA VAL A 461 -4.96 -11.06 7.48
C VAL A 461 -6.41 -10.93 7.90
N TRP A 462 -6.67 -10.36 9.08
CA TRP A 462 -8.02 -10.15 9.60
C TRP A 462 -8.87 -9.27 8.69
N GLN A 463 -8.36 -8.11 8.32
CA GLN A 463 -9.01 -7.17 7.42
C GLN A 463 -9.25 -7.77 6.04
N GLY A 464 -8.29 -8.55 5.54
CA GLY A 464 -8.38 -9.21 4.25
C GLY A 464 -9.49 -10.28 4.20
N GLU A 465 -9.78 -10.98 5.29
CA GLU A 465 -10.91 -11.93 5.33
C GLU A 465 -12.28 -11.23 5.20
N TYR A 466 -12.43 -9.99 5.72
CA TYR A 466 -13.63 -9.19 5.43
C TYR A 466 -13.66 -8.72 3.97
N ALA A 467 -12.52 -8.31 3.43
CA ALA A 467 -12.42 -7.87 2.04
C ALA A 467 -12.75 -8.99 1.04
N ASN A 468 -12.44 -10.25 1.37
CA ASN A 468 -12.79 -11.42 0.55
C ASN A 468 -14.30 -11.66 0.42
N GLN A 469 -15.13 -11.04 1.25
CA GLN A 469 -16.60 -11.11 1.20
C GLN A 469 -17.22 -9.99 0.34
N MET A 470 -16.39 -9.11 -0.22
CA MET A 470 -16.83 -7.98 -1.02
C MET A 470 -17.00 -8.34 -2.51
N PRO A 471 -17.76 -7.54 -3.29
CA PRO A 471 -17.76 -7.63 -4.74
C PRO A 471 -16.35 -7.52 -5.33
N LEU A 472 -16.09 -8.17 -6.47
CA LEU A 472 -14.77 -8.26 -7.08
C LEU A 472 -14.07 -6.89 -7.22
N ILE A 473 -14.79 -5.86 -7.68
CA ILE A 473 -14.22 -4.52 -7.82
C ILE A 473 -13.65 -3.98 -6.49
N ARG A 474 -14.27 -4.32 -5.36
CA ARG A 474 -13.83 -3.90 -4.02
C ARG A 474 -12.61 -4.70 -3.52
N THR A 475 -12.43 -5.93 -4.02
CA THR A 475 -11.23 -6.74 -3.77
C THR A 475 -10.05 -6.24 -4.60
N MET A 476 -10.32 -5.72 -5.80
CA MET A 476 -9.29 -5.22 -6.71
C MET A 476 -8.79 -3.82 -6.36
N LEU A 477 -9.65 -2.96 -5.79
CA LEU A 477 -9.31 -1.58 -5.41
C LEU A 477 -8.89 -1.54 -3.95
N ALA A 478 -7.61 -1.27 -3.71
CA ALA A 478 -7.02 -1.20 -2.38
C ALA A 478 -6.35 0.17 -2.17
N PHE A 479 -6.61 0.78 -1.02
CA PHE A 479 -6.08 2.11 -0.67
C PHE A 479 -5.04 1.97 0.43
N ASN A 480 -3.85 2.46 0.15
CA ASN A 480 -2.71 2.40 1.06
C ASN A 480 -3.05 2.96 2.46
N ALA A 481 -3.65 4.16 2.51
CA ALA A 481 -3.97 4.81 3.78
C ALA A 481 -4.98 4.00 4.62
N TYR A 482 -5.95 3.34 3.97
CA TYR A 482 -6.89 2.51 4.70
C TYR A 482 -6.22 1.22 5.22
N SER A 483 -5.55 0.48 4.34
CA SER A 483 -4.98 -0.83 4.68
C SER A 483 -3.89 -0.73 5.74
N GLU A 484 -2.95 0.18 5.55
CA GLU A 484 -1.84 0.40 6.48
C GLU A 484 -2.29 1.15 7.75
N GLY A 485 -3.24 2.08 7.58
CA GLY A 485 -3.86 2.76 8.72
C GLY A 485 -4.62 1.80 9.63
N TRP A 486 -5.34 0.84 9.04
CA TRP A 486 -6.00 -0.23 9.79
C TRP A 486 -4.98 -1.11 10.54
N ALA A 487 -3.90 -1.53 9.87
CA ALA A 487 -2.89 -2.37 10.52
C ALA A 487 -2.23 -1.67 11.72
N LEU A 488 -1.96 -0.36 11.64
CA LEU A 488 -1.51 0.43 12.78
C LEU A 488 -2.60 0.58 13.86
N TYR A 489 -3.85 0.70 13.46
CA TYR A 489 -4.95 0.74 14.42
C TYR A 489 -5.14 -0.61 15.12
N ALA A 490 -4.84 -1.72 14.45
CA ALA A 490 -4.81 -3.05 15.05
C ALA A 490 -3.72 -3.19 16.13
N GLU A 491 -2.55 -2.56 15.92
CA GLU A 491 -1.50 -2.44 16.94
C GLU A 491 -2.02 -1.68 18.18
N GLN A 492 -2.71 -0.54 17.97
CA GLN A 492 -3.33 0.24 19.03
C GLN A 492 -4.41 -0.56 19.78
N LEU A 493 -5.25 -1.31 19.06
CA LEU A 493 -6.26 -2.16 19.69
C LEU A 493 -5.64 -3.20 20.61
N ALA A 494 -4.49 -3.78 20.23
CA ALA A 494 -3.79 -4.73 21.08
C ALA A 494 -3.33 -4.11 22.42
N ASP A 495 -2.79 -2.89 22.39
CA ASP A 495 -2.44 -2.14 23.61
C ASP A 495 -3.69 -1.85 24.46
N GLU A 496 -4.76 -1.33 23.85
CA GLU A 496 -6.02 -1.00 24.54
C GLU A 496 -6.75 -2.22 25.11
N LEU A 497 -6.56 -3.39 24.52
CA LEU A 497 -7.11 -4.66 25.04
C LEU A 497 -6.28 -5.23 26.19
N GLY A 498 -5.15 -4.61 26.54
CA GLY A 498 -4.31 -4.97 27.68
C GLY A 498 -3.25 -6.02 27.37
N LEU A 499 -2.91 -6.27 26.09
CA LEU A 499 -1.92 -7.30 25.73
C LEU A 499 -0.53 -7.03 26.30
N TYR A 500 -0.23 -5.78 26.60
CA TYR A 500 1.07 -5.34 27.11
C TYR A 500 1.06 -5.00 28.61
N ASP A 501 -0.06 -5.18 29.34
CA ASP A 501 -0.17 -4.79 30.76
C ASP A 501 0.91 -5.44 31.63
N ASP A 502 1.19 -6.72 31.40
CA ASP A 502 2.26 -7.48 32.08
C ASP A 502 3.58 -7.51 31.28
N PHE A 503 3.68 -6.76 30.18
CA PHE A 503 4.81 -6.76 29.28
C PHE A 503 5.16 -5.34 28.78
N GLU A 504 5.51 -4.46 29.70
CA GLU A 504 5.71 -3.03 29.47
C GLU A 504 6.75 -2.73 28.36
N VAL A 505 7.77 -3.58 28.20
CA VAL A 505 8.73 -3.44 27.10
C VAL A 505 8.08 -3.73 25.72
N GLY A 506 7.06 -4.58 25.66
CA GLY A 506 6.27 -4.82 24.45
C GLY A 506 5.48 -3.58 24.03
N ARG A 507 4.99 -2.81 25.01
CA ARG A 507 4.37 -1.50 24.75
C ARG A 507 5.34 -0.49 24.12
N LEU A 508 6.63 -0.53 24.48
CA LEU A 508 7.65 0.25 23.77
C LEU A 508 7.81 -0.19 22.32
N GLY A 509 7.70 -1.49 22.02
CA GLY A 509 7.68 -1.99 20.63
C GLY A 509 6.56 -1.38 19.81
N TYR A 510 5.33 -1.39 20.34
CA TYR A 510 4.17 -0.74 19.74
C TYR A 510 4.38 0.78 19.56
N LEU A 511 4.80 1.49 20.59
CA LEU A 511 5.04 2.94 20.51
C LEU A 511 6.16 3.28 19.51
N GLN A 512 7.22 2.47 19.44
CA GLN A 512 8.29 2.61 18.46
C GLN A 512 7.78 2.38 17.03
N SER A 513 6.88 1.44 16.83
CA SER A 513 6.22 1.19 15.55
C SER A 513 5.45 2.41 15.08
N LEU A 514 4.64 3.02 15.95
CA LEU A 514 3.94 4.27 15.64
C LEU A 514 4.91 5.44 15.39
N ALA A 515 5.98 5.57 16.20
CA ALA A 515 6.99 6.61 16.04
C ALA A 515 7.74 6.46 14.70
N PHE A 516 8.05 5.24 14.28
CA PHE A 516 8.60 4.95 12.96
C PHE A 516 7.70 5.47 11.84
N ARG A 517 6.37 5.31 11.96
CA ARG A 517 5.40 5.80 10.96
C ARG A 517 5.20 7.31 11.04
N ALA A 518 5.37 7.93 12.20
CA ALA A 518 5.45 9.39 12.33
C ALA A 518 6.73 9.94 11.66
N CYS A 519 7.88 9.28 11.84
CA CYS A 519 9.12 9.61 11.12
C CYS A 519 8.93 9.52 9.60
N ARG A 520 8.16 8.55 9.08
CA ARG A 520 7.85 8.45 7.64
C ARG A 520 7.19 9.71 7.09
N LEU A 521 6.24 10.32 7.83
CA LEU A 521 5.60 11.57 7.43
C LEU A 521 6.62 12.70 7.27
N VAL A 522 7.55 12.81 8.21
CA VAL A 522 8.58 13.86 8.23
C VAL A 522 9.62 13.62 7.12
N VAL A 523 10.09 12.38 6.97
CA VAL A 523 11.16 12.06 6.01
C VAL A 523 10.66 12.09 4.57
N ASP A 524 9.50 11.50 4.25
CA ASP A 524 8.95 11.50 2.89
C ASP A 524 8.73 12.95 2.41
N THR A 525 8.05 13.78 3.22
CA THR A 525 7.84 15.19 2.91
C THR A 525 9.14 15.99 2.95
N GLY A 526 10.08 15.64 3.81
CA GLY A 526 11.43 16.19 3.88
C GLY A 526 12.18 16.02 2.56
N LEU A 527 12.22 14.78 2.06
CA LEU A 527 12.87 14.43 0.80
C LEU A 527 12.23 15.14 -0.39
N HIS A 528 10.90 15.09 -0.52
CA HIS A 528 10.20 15.47 -1.74
C HIS A 528 9.79 16.93 -1.81
N ALA A 529 9.55 17.59 -0.68
CA ALA A 529 9.09 18.98 -0.63
C ALA A 529 10.05 19.94 0.10
N LYS A 530 10.94 19.45 0.98
CA LYS A 530 11.83 20.29 1.79
C LYS A 530 13.31 20.14 1.43
N ARG A 531 13.61 19.50 0.32
CA ARG A 531 14.96 19.33 -0.26
C ARG A 531 15.95 18.62 0.67
N TRP A 532 15.47 17.72 1.50
CA TRP A 532 16.35 16.88 2.31
C TRP A 532 17.17 15.95 1.42
N THR A 533 18.41 15.72 1.84
CA THR A 533 19.22 14.65 1.25
C THR A 533 18.75 13.28 1.75
N ARG A 534 19.14 12.24 1.07
CA ARG A 534 18.93 10.85 1.49
C ARG A 534 19.49 10.60 2.89
N GLU A 535 20.71 11.09 3.14
CA GLU A 535 21.41 10.95 4.42
C GLU A 535 20.69 11.64 5.57
N GLN A 536 20.14 12.84 5.34
CA GLN A 536 19.31 13.54 6.34
C GLN A 536 18.06 12.72 6.71
N GLY A 537 17.44 12.04 5.72
CA GLY A 537 16.32 11.14 5.98
C GLY A 537 16.71 9.93 6.83
N VAL A 538 17.84 9.31 6.53
CA VAL A 538 18.39 8.17 7.31
C VAL A 538 18.74 8.62 8.73
N GLU A 539 19.45 9.74 8.86
CA GLU A 539 19.86 10.28 10.15
C GLU A 539 18.67 10.60 11.05
N PHE A 540 17.61 11.18 10.49
CA PHE A 540 16.38 11.47 11.22
C PHE A 540 15.77 10.22 11.86
N PHE A 541 15.65 9.12 11.13
CA PHE A 541 15.17 7.86 11.68
C PHE A 541 16.06 7.30 12.80
N VAL A 542 17.37 7.38 12.63
CA VAL A 542 18.34 6.89 13.64
C VAL A 542 18.23 7.71 14.92
N GLN A 543 18.16 9.03 14.81
CA GLN A 543 18.12 9.94 15.95
C GLN A 543 16.78 9.91 16.69
N GLU A 544 15.67 9.89 15.95
CA GLU A 544 14.35 10.05 16.54
C GLU A 544 13.72 8.69 16.95
N ASN A 545 13.99 7.62 16.21
CA ASN A 545 13.35 6.31 16.45
C ASN A 545 14.33 5.24 16.99
N GLY A 546 15.63 5.50 16.98
CA GLY A 546 16.65 4.51 17.36
C GLY A 546 16.76 3.34 16.37
N SER A 547 16.36 3.57 15.12
CA SER A 547 16.33 2.56 14.07
C SER A 547 17.73 2.17 13.59
N ASN A 548 17.87 0.94 13.08
CA ASN A 548 19.13 0.47 12.49
C ASN A 548 19.42 1.26 11.18
N PRO A 549 20.62 1.87 11.05
CA PRO A 549 20.96 2.68 9.87
C PRO A 549 20.85 1.95 8.53
N LEU A 550 21.20 0.65 8.48
CA LEU A 550 21.15 -0.15 7.25
C LEU A 550 19.70 -0.43 6.82
N GLU A 551 18.82 -0.68 7.80
CA GLU A 551 17.40 -0.91 7.57
C GLU A 551 16.74 0.36 7.05
N VAL A 552 16.90 1.48 7.75
CA VAL A 552 16.26 2.74 7.35
C VAL A 552 16.86 3.34 6.09
N ALA A 553 18.11 3.05 5.73
CA ALA A 553 18.66 3.42 4.43
C ALA A 553 17.90 2.76 3.27
N SER A 554 17.49 1.50 3.44
CA SER A 554 16.66 0.80 2.46
C SER A 554 15.24 1.38 2.40
N GLU A 555 14.69 1.74 3.56
CA GLU A 555 13.38 2.39 3.66
C GLU A 555 13.37 3.77 2.98
N VAL A 556 14.37 4.61 3.24
CA VAL A 556 14.50 5.94 2.61
C VAL A 556 14.62 5.81 1.08
N ASP A 557 15.37 4.83 0.58
CA ASP A 557 15.44 4.55 -0.85
C ASP A 557 14.10 4.13 -1.44
N ARG A 558 13.29 3.40 -0.68
CA ARG A 558 11.93 3.04 -1.06
C ARG A 558 11.03 4.28 -1.15
N TYR A 559 11.16 5.24 -0.23
CA TYR A 559 10.39 6.50 -0.30
C TYR A 559 10.76 7.31 -1.54
N CYS A 560 12.04 7.33 -1.93
CA CYS A 560 12.47 7.99 -3.15
C CYS A 560 11.85 7.39 -4.42
N SER A 561 11.49 6.09 -4.43
CA SER A 561 10.87 5.41 -5.57
C SER A 561 9.34 5.38 -5.53
N TRP A 562 8.73 5.45 -4.34
CA TRP A 562 7.28 5.50 -4.14
C TRP A 562 6.89 6.75 -3.34
N ALA A 563 7.14 7.91 -3.95
CA ALA A 563 6.95 9.20 -3.29
C ALA A 563 5.51 9.39 -2.79
N GLY A 564 5.38 9.71 -1.50
CA GLY A 564 4.10 9.87 -0.81
C GLY A 564 3.52 8.57 -0.22
N GLN A 565 3.97 7.38 -0.66
CA GLN A 565 3.41 6.11 -0.19
C GLN A 565 3.60 5.91 1.33
N ALA A 566 4.75 6.27 1.84
CA ALA A 566 5.08 6.13 3.26
C ALA A 566 4.18 6.97 4.18
N CYS A 567 3.57 8.03 3.65
CA CYS A 567 2.66 8.90 4.43
C CYS A 567 1.29 8.26 4.71
N GLY A 568 0.83 7.33 3.85
CA GLY A 568 -0.47 6.70 4.01
C GLY A 568 -0.66 5.99 5.35
N TYR A 569 0.38 5.35 5.86
CA TYR A 569 0.35 4.60 7.13
C TYR A 569 -0.20 5.43 8.30
N LYS A 570 0.51 6.48 8.68
CA LYS A 570 0.15 7.27 9.86
C LYS A 570 -1.04 8.18 9.60
N VAL A 571 -1.19 8.73 8.39
CA VAL A 571 -2.37 9.51 8.01
C VAL A 571 -3.63 8.65 8.13
N GLY A 572 -3.59 7.42 7.63
CA GLY A 572 -4.71 6.48 7.73
C GLY A 572 -5.06 6.13 9.17
N HIS A 573 -4.06 5.77 9.97
CA HIS A 573 -4.23 5.49 11.40
C HIS A 573 -4.89 6.66 12.13
N SER A 574 -4.35 7.86 11.98
CA SER A 574 -4.84 9.05 12.69
C SER A 574 -6.27 9.42 12.24
N GLU A 575 -6.62 9.17 10.98
CA GLU A 575 -8.00 9.36 10.51
C GLU A 575 -8.96 8.33 11.13
N ILE A 576 -8.59 7.04 11.20
CA ILE A 576 -9.43 6.01 11.87
C ILE A 576 -9.65 6.40 13.34
N VAL A 577 -8.59 6.80 14.05
CA VAL A 577 -8.66 7.24 15.45
C VAL A 577 -9.54 8.49 15.59
N ARG A 578 -9.41 9.46 14.67
CA ARG A 578 -10.24 10.67 14.65
C ARG A 578 -11.71 10.33 14.46
N GLN A 579 -12.05 9.46 13.51
CA GLN A 579 -13.42 9.02 13.25
C GLN A 579 -14.00 8.27 14.46
N ARG A 580 -13.19 7.43 15.11
CA ARG A 580 -13.57 6.75 16.35
C ARG A 580 -13.92 7.75 17.45
N GLY A 581 -13.09 8.76 17.67
CA GLY A 581 -13.33 9.81 18.65
C GLY A 581 -14.60 10.61 18.38
N LEU A 582 -14.89 10.94 17.12
CA LEU A 582 -16.12 11.61 16.71
C LEU A 582 -17.36 10.74 16.97
N ALA A 583 -17.32 9.46 16.60
CA ALA A 583 -18.41 8.52 16.87
C ALA A 583 -18.67 8.38 18.36
N GLN A 584 -17.60 8.23 19.17
CA GLN A 584 -17.69 8.12 20.63
C GLN A 584 -18.29 9.39 21.26
N ALA A 585 -17.82 10.56 20.87
CA ALA A 585 -18.33 11.84 21.36
C ALA A 585 -19.80 12.06 20.99
N THR A 586 -20.21 11.62 19.78
CA THR A 586 -21.56 11.82 19.25
C THR A 586 -22.60 10.84 19.84
N LEU A 587 -22.22 9.60 20.06
CA LEU A 587 -23.09 8.54 20.56
C LEU A 587 -23.11 8.45 22.09
N GLY A 588 -22.07 8.94 22.78
CA GLY A 588 -21.98 8.87 24.24
C GLY A 588 -22.18 7.43 24.75
N PRO A 589 -23.16 7.19 25.67
CA PRO A 589 -23.41 5.85 26.21
C PRO A 589 -23.87 4.80 25.18
N LYS A 590 -24.34 5.21 24.00
CA LYS A 590 -24.73 4.29 22.91
C LYS A 590 -23.52 3.82 22.09
N TYR A 591 -22.33 4.39 22.30
CA TYR A 591 -21.12 3.96 21.59
C TYR A 591 -20.67 2.57 22.05
N ASP A 592 -20.40 1.69 21.07
CA ASP A 592 -19.77 0.38 21.30
C ASP A 592 -18.56 0.26 20.36
N LEU A 593 -17.39 0.00 20.95
CA LEU A 593 -16.14 -0.19 20.22
C LEU A 593 -16.24 -1.29 19.15
N ARG A 594 -16.98 -2.37 19.48
CA ARG A 594 -17.13 -3.52 18.59
C ARG A 594 -17.91 -3.16 17.33
N ASP A 595 -18.95 -2.33 17.48
CA ASP A 595 -19.75 -1.87 16.33
C ASP A 595 -18.93 -0.91 15.44
N PHE A 596 -18.18 0.01 16.06
CA PHE A 596 -17.28 0.90 15.31
C PHE A 596 -16.25 0.11 14.51
N ASN A 597 -15.55 -0.83 15.14
CA ASN A 597 -14.54 -1.64 14.45
C ASN A 597 -15.14 -2.48 13.31
N ASN A 598 -16.34 -3.06 13.52
CA ASN A 598 -17.02 -3.77 12.44
C ASN A 598 -17.41 -2.83 11.28
N VAL A 599 -17.89 -1.60 11.56
CA VAL A 599 -18.18 -0.62 10.51
C VAL A 599 -16.95 -0.33 9.65
N VAL A 600 -15.79 -0.21 10.28
CA VAL A 600 -14.53 0.00 9.55
C VAL A 600 -14.23 -1.20 8.66
N VAL A 601 -14.10 -2.42 9.21
CA VAL A 601 -13.64 -3.59 8.44
C VAL A 601 -14.70 -4.14 7.46
N GLU A 602 -15.99 -4.12 7.82
CA GLU A 602 -17.10 -4.53 6.97
C GLU A 602 -17.37 -3.51 5.85
N GLY A 603 -16.97 -2.25 6.02
CA GLY A 603 -16.93 -1.25 4.96
C GLY A 603 -15.95 -1.59 3.85
N GLY A 604 -14.98 -2.48 4.11
CA GLY A 604 -13.92 -2.91 3.20
C GLY A 604 -12.89 -1.82 2.96
N ASN A 605 -11.93 -2.09 2.08
CA ASN A 605 -10.88 -1.13 1.73
C ASN A 605 -11.50 0.06 0.98
N VAL A 606 -11.42 1.26 1.56
CA VAL A 606 -12.06 2.49 1.06
C VAL A 606 -11.13 3.70 1.20
N PRO A 607 -11.30 4.75 0.38
CA PRO A 607 -10.69 6.05 0.65
C PRO A 607 -11.13 6.60 2.02
N LEU A 608 -10.32 7.42 2.66
CA LEU A 608 -10.58 7.91 4.01
C LEU A 608 -11.83 8.81 4.11
N ASP A 609 -12.18 9.51 3.05
CA ASP A 609 -13.43 10.28 2.98
C ASP A 609 -14.68 9.37 2.89
N VAL A 610 -14.56 8.23 2.21
CA VAL A 610 -15.62 7.21 2.17
C VAL A 610 -15.70 6.47 3.52
N LEU A 611 -14.57 6.23 4.19
CA LEU A 611 -14.56 5.75 5.57
C LEU A 611 -15.36 6.68 6.50
N ALA A 612 -15.12 7.99 6.41
CA ALA A 612 -15.87 8.97 7.18
C ALA A 612 -17.38 8.88 6.91
N GLN A 613 -17.81 8.75 5.65
CA GLN A 613 -19.21 8.58 5.28
C GLN A 613 -19.82 7.29 5.87
N ASN A 614 -19.07 6.19 5.90
CA ASN A 614 -19.52 4.94 6.51
C ASN A 614 -19.72 5.09 8.03
N VAL A 615 -18.81 5.80 8.70
CA VAL A 615 -18.94 6.09 10.14
C VAL A 615 -20.11 7.04 10.42
N ASP A 616 -20.32 8.07 9.59
CA ASP A 616 -21.47 8.97 9.70
C ASP A 616 -22.80 8.22 9.56
N ALA A 617 -22.89 7.28 8.62
CA ALA A 617 -24.06 6.43 8.44
C ALA A 617 -24.32 5.54 9.67
N TYR A 618 -23.26 4.96 10.24
CA TYR A 618 -23.35 4.20 11.50
C TYR A 618 -23.87 5.06 12.65
N VAL A 619 -23.29 6.25 12.83
CA VAL A 619 -23.69 7.18 13.88
C VAL A 619 -25.16 7.61 13.73
N ALA A 620 -25.61 7.87 12.51
CA ALA A 620 -27.00 8.21 12.23
C ALA A 620 -27.95 7.05 12.55
N GLY A 621 -27.59 5.82 12.16
CA GLY A 621 -28.39 4.63 12.46
C GLY A 621 -28.46 4.28 13.95
N ALA A 622 -27.39 4.49 14.72
CA ALA A 622 -27.34 4.21 16.16
C ALA A 622 -28.07 5.27 17.01
N LYS A 623 -28.35 6.46 16.46
CA LYS A 623 -29.16 7.50 17.13
C LYS A 623 -30.66 7.20 17.09
N GLY A 624 -31.15 6.60 16.00
CA GLY A 624 -32.55 6.19 15.81
C GLY A 624 -32.87 4.94 16.59
#